data_d4522fb4eccb316594350f2e5777cc77
#
_entry.id   d4522fb4eccb316594350f2e5777cc77
#
_cell.length_a   1.000
_cell.length_b   1.000
_cell.length_c   1.000
_cell.angle_alpha   90.00
_cell.angle_beta   90.00
_cell.angle_gamma   90.00
#
_symmetry.space_group_name_H-M   'P 1'
#
loop_
_entity.id
_entity.type
_entity.pdbx_description
1 polymer ?
#
loop_
_entity_poly.entity_id
_entity_poly.type
_entity_poly.pdbx_seq_one_letter_code
_entity_poly.pdbx_strand_id
1 'polypeptide(L)'
;MKQMVFMLVTLLLGTAGSFALSPVYGLSIYYLYAVLRPQFIWEHHEFAGMAIGDMQWSLYVALATLAATFLWRAGLFAPSKVSAPPWYGNPPFTRSHYLFMAFTAWISLTFPTAVSTDRAWPFFVEYVKIFTMFICATFILRTIRDLWTVYFVVLGGAVYVGYEINTYYLNGGWLLLASRGYGGLDNNGAALIVAMAVPMCYFAWEASSGWWRWLFLLAIPPLLHAVLLSYSRGAMASLGLTAFVIFLRARNKKFLGVCYLIGFVLVLIMAGPEIRERFFSIGKADVDESFQSRQNTWAIAIRMANERPLFGLGIRNSNLFTYDYGADIPGRSIHSQYLQTAADSGWVALLLYGLFLGSLFVGLYRSRRILRPYTDPESLKVQSIASGVECAMVLFCIGAFALSLEHFEMPYIMMVLAVQLNAITRAVATRLAPPAAAPSQPAMPGTFRPGIVAS
;
A
#
# COMPACT_ATOMS: atom_id res chain seq x y z
N MET A 1 -30.21 1.73 -1.33
CA MET A 1 -30.44 1.11 0.00
C MET A 1 -29.33 0.15 0.42
N LYS A 2 -28.92 -0.85 -0.40
CA LYS A 2 -27.85 -1.80 -0.03
C LYS A 2 -26.53 -1.13 0.32
N GLN A 3 -26.09 -0.14 -0.45
CA GLN A 3 -24.86 0.62 -0.24
C GLN A 3 -24.88 1.40 1.09
N MET A 4 -26.00 2.04 1.40
CA MET A 4 -26.13 2.76 2.68
C MET A 4 -26.11 1.81 3.87
N VAL A 5 -26.78 0.65 3.78
CA VAL A 5 -26.72 -0.38 4.84
C VAL A 5 -25.28 -0.86 5.02
N PHE A 6 -24.56 -1.12 3.93
CA PHE A 6 -23.15 -1.47 3.97
C PHE A 6 -22.31 -0.38 4.67
N MET A 7 -22.52 0.90 4.31
CA MET A 7 -21.82 2.02 4.93
C MET A 7 -22.10 2.15 6.42
N LEU A 8 -23.37 2.03 6.85
CA LEU A 8 -23.74 2.09 8.26
C LEU A 8 -23.17 0.92 9.07
N VAL A 9 -23.23 -0.30 8.54
CA VAL A 9 -22.66 -1.49 9.20
C VAL A 9 -21.14 -1.37 9.33
N THR A 10 -20.46 -0.96 8.26
CA THR A 10 -19.00 -0.78 8.30
C THR A 10 -18.60 0.40 9.18
N LEU A 11 -19.37 1.50 9.19
CA LEU A 11 -19.15 2.62 10.11
C LEU A 11 -19.28 2.16 11.58
N LEU A 12 -20.33 1.40 11.91
CA LEU A 12 -20.53 0.86 13.25
C LEU A 12 -19.39 -0.09 13.65
N LEU A 13 -18.96 -0.97 12.75
CA LEU A 13 -17.85 -1.87 12.98
C LEU A 13 -16.52 -1.09 13.15
N GLY A 14 -16.29 -0.07 12.35
CA GLY A 14 -15.10 0.77 12.41
C GLY A 14 -15.06 1.65 13.66
N THR A 15 -16.19 2.19 14.09
CA THR A 15 -16.27 3.07 15.28
C THR A 15 -16.45 2.28 16.57
N ALA A 16 -17.64 1.74 16.84
CA ALA A 16 -17.92 0.97 18.05
C ALA A 16 -17.06 -0.29 18.15
N GLY A 17 -16.78 -0.97 17.04
CA GLY A 17 -15.89 -2.13 16.99
C GLY A 17 -14.44 -1.82 17.41
N SER A 18 -13.96 -0.59 17.18
CA SER A 18 -12.65 -0.14 17.66
C SER A 18 -12.53 -0.16 19.17
N PHE A 19 -13.59 0.22 19.87
CA PHE A 19 -13.64 0.17 21.34
C PHE A 19 -14.00 -1.22 21.86
N ALA A 20 -15.09 -1.81 21.38
CA ALA A 20 -15.61 -3.06 21.93
C ALA A 20 -14.74 -4.28 21.59
N LEU A 21 -14.16 -4.34 20.40
CA LEU A 21 -13.44 -5.51 19.88
C LEU A 21 -11.92 -5.28 19.82
N SER A 22 -11.48 -4.40 18.94
CA SER A 22 -10.06 -4.04 18.76
C SER A 22 -9.91 -2.85 17.81
N PRO A 23 -8.94 -1.94 18.03
CA PRO A 23 -8.61 -0.88 17.08
C PRO A 23 -8.22 -1.37 15.67
N VAL A 24 -7.85 -2.66 15.51
CA VAL A 24 -7.59 -3.30 14.21
C VAL A 24 -8.81 -3.22 13.29
N TYR A 25 -10.02 -3.35 13.83
CA TYR A 25 -11.26 -3.26 13.03
C TYR A 25 -11.46 -1.84 12.50
N GLY A 26 -11.26 -0.82 13.33
CA GLY A 26 -11.33 0.56 12.88
C GLY A 26 -10.29 0.88 11.81
N LEU A 27 -9.04 0.49 12.04
CA LEU A 27 -7.97 0.66 11.04
C LEU A 27 -8.30 -0.06 9.72
N SER A 28 -8.84 -1.28 9.79
CA SER A 28 -9.22 -2.05 8.61
C SER A 28 -10.34 -1.39 7.81
N ILE A 29 -11.35 -0.85 8.51
CA ILE A 29 -12.46 -0.12 7.85
C ILE A 29 -11.98 1.23 7.29
N TYR A 30 -11.11 1.95 8.01
CA TYR A 30 -10.48 3.15 7.46
C TYR A 30 -9.77 2.87 6.14
N TYR A 31 -8.96 1.82 6.08
CA TYR A 31 -8.27 1.42 4.86
C TYR A 31 -9.22 0.86 3.79
N LEU A 32 -10.31 0.23 4.18
CA LEU A 32 -11.36 -0.16 3.23
C LEU A 32 -11.96 1.07 2.54
N TYR A 33 -12.26 2.12 3.30
CA TYR A 33 -12.80 3.36 2.74
C TYR A 33 -11.76 4.11 1.88
N ALA A 34 -10.49 4.01 2.20
CA ALA A 34 -9.40 4.55 1.38
C ALA A 34 -9.32 3.87 0.00
N VAL A 35 -9.62 2.57 -0.07
CA VAL A 35 -9.62 1.81 -1.32
C VAL A 35 -10.92 1.97 -2.09
N LEU A 36 -12.08 1.85 -1.41
CA LEU A 36 -13.39 1.95 -2.03
C LEU A 36 -13.75 3.39 -2.44
N ARG A 37 -13.34 4.37 -1.62
CA ARG A 37 -13.66 5.78 -1.81
C ARG A 37 -15.18 6.03 -1.97
N PRO A 38 -16.00 5.56 -1.03
CA PRO A 38 -17.46 5.49 -1.17
C PRO A 38 -18.11 6.84 -1.40
N GLN A 39 -17.51 7.94 -0.87
CA GLN A 39 -17.97 9.31 -1.07
C GLN A 39 -17.99 9.75 -2.54
N PHE A 40 -17.24 9.07 -3.42
CA PHE A 40 -17.21 9.36 -4.86
C PHE A 40 -18.01 8.35 -5.67
N ILE A 41 -17.93 7.05 -5.33
CA ILE A 41 -18.59 5.99 -6.13
C ILE A 41 -20.08 5.91 -5.85
N TRP A 42 -20.50 6.29 -4.65
CA TRP A 42 -21.89 6.24 -4.20
C TRP A 42 -22.44 7.60 -3.79
N GLU A 43 -21.87 8.70 -4.30
CA GLU A 43 -22.22 10.08 -3.93
C GLU A 43 -23.72 10.38 -4.01
N HIS A 44 -24.42 9.84 -5.01
CA HIS A 44 -25.83 10.05 -5.25
C HIS A 44 -26.78 9.11 -4.45
N HIS A 45 -26.22 8.21 -3.62
CA HIS A 45 -27.05 7.31 -2.81
C HIS A 45 -27.42 7.99 -1.50
N GLU A 46 -28.72 8.11 -1.27
CA GLU A 46 -29.28 8.78 -0.09
C GLU A 46 -30.04 7.80 0.81
N PHE A 47 -30.04 8.10 2.11
CA PHE A 47 -30.85 7.46 3.11
C PHE A 47 -31.28 8.48 4.16
N ALA A 48 -32.59 8.63 4.41
CA ALA A 48 -33.16 9.59 5.36
C ALA A 48 -32.68 11.04 5.15
N GLY A 49 -32.51 11.47 3.89
CA GLY A 49 -32.04 12.80 3.52
C GLY A 49 -30.54 13.03 3.66
N MET A 50 -29.76 11.98 3.95
CA MET A 50 -28.29 12.05 3.97
C MET A 50 -27.72 11.34 2.74
N ALA A 51 -26.93 12.05 1.94
CA ALA A 51 -26.19 11.47 0.83
C ALA A 51 -24.85 10.89 1.34
N ILE A 52 -24.39 9.79 0.73
CA ILE A 52 -23.09 9.18 1.07
C ILE A 52 -21.96 10.17 0.78
N GLY A 53 -22.08 10.97 -0.29
CA GLY A 53 -21.08 11.96 -0.68
C GLY A 53 -20.85 13.06 0.35
N ASP A 54 -21.87 13.42 1.12
CA ASP A 54 -21.82 14.54 2.09
C ASP A 54 -21.14 14.15 3.41
N MET A 55 -20.93 12.88 3.65
CA MET A 55 -20.39 12.39 4.93
C MET A 55 -18.90 12.05 4.85
N GLN A 56 -18.17 12.46 5.88
CA GLN A 56 -16.73 12.17 6.02
C GLN A 56 -16.50 10.79 6.67
N TRP A 57 -16.96 9.72 6.04
CA TRP A 57 -16.95 8.35 6.56
C TRP A 57 -15.59 7.91 7.12
N SER A 58 -14.51 8.14 6.36
CA SER A 58 -13.15 7.79 6.77
C SER A 58 -12.68 8.57 7.99
N LEU A 59 -13.08 9.85 8.11
CA LEU A 59 -12.70 10.69 9.25
C LEU A 59 -13.34 10.19 10.55
N TYR A 60 -14.63 9.84 10.54
CA TYR A 60 -15.31 9.32 11.75
C TYR A 60 -14.65 8.04 12.25
N VAL A 61 -14.33 7.11 11.33
CA VAL A 61 -13.63 5.88 11.67
C VAL A 61 -12.21 6.16 12.14
N ALA A 62 -11.49 7.08 11.50
CA ALA A 62 -10.13 7.47 11.90
C ALA A 62 -10.11 8.02 13.33
N LEU A 63 -11.00 8.98 13.64
CA LEU A 63 -11.08 9.59 14.98
C LEU A 63 -11.41 8.56 16.06
N ALA A 64 -12.39 7.67 15.80
CA ALA A 64 -12.73 6.58 16.72
C ALA A 64 -11.56 5.61 16.93
N THR A 65 -10.85 5.26 15.86
CA THR A 65 -9.68 4.37 15.90
C THR A 65 -8.53 5.00 16.68
N LEU A 66 -8.26 6.29 16.48
CA LEU A 66 -7.24 7.05 17.22
C LEU A 66 -7.58 7.11 18.70
N ALA A 67 -8.83 7.48 19.05
CA ALA A 67 -9.29 7.54 20.43
C ALA A 67 -9.20 6.17 21.13
N ALA A 68 -9.72 5.11 20.47
CA ALA A 68 -9.65 3.75 21.03
C ALA A 68 -8.20 3.28 21.22
N THR A 69 -7.31 3.60 20.27
CA THR A 69 -5.89 3.25 20.35
C THR A 69 -5.21 4.00 21.50
N PHE A 70 -5.48 5.30 21.64
CA PHE A 70 -4.93 6.10 22.72
C PHE A 70 -5.36 5.57 24.11
N LEU A 71 -6.67 5.38 24.31
CA LEU A 71 -7.21 4.87 25.58
C LEU A 71 -6.68 3.49 25.92
N TRP A 72 -6.58 2.60 24.92
CA TRP A 72 -5.98 1.27 25.11
C TRP A 72 -4.51 1.35 25.50
N ARG A 73 -3.73 2.18 24.81
CA ARG A 73 -2.29 2.34 25.07
C ARG A 73 -2.00 3.03 26.40
N ALA A 74 -2.87 3.91 26.84
CA ALA A 74 -2.83 4.56 28.14
C ALA A 74 -3.25 3.62 29.31
N GLY A 75 -3.72 2.40 29.00
CA GLY A 75 -4.21 1.46 30.01
C GLY A 75 -5.57 1.82 30.61
N LEU A 76 -6.26 2.81 30.03
CA LEU A 76 -7.58 3.28 30.48
C LEU A 76 -8.72 2.37 29.98
N PHE A 77 -8.42 1.53 29.00
CA PHE A 77 -9.40 0.67 28.35
C PHE A 77 -8.72 -0.57 27.74
N ALA A 78 -9.36 -1.74 27.85
CA ALA A 78 -8.90 -3.00 27.26
C ALA A 78 -9.97 -3.58 26.32
N PRO A 79 -9.80 -3.50 25.00
CA PRO A 79 -10.74 -4.12 24.05
C PRO A 79 -10.76 -5.64 24.20
N SER A 80 -11.95 -6.27 24.02
CA SER A 80 -12.20 -7.68 24.34
C SER A 80 -11.40 -8.68 23.49
N LYS A 81 -10.95 -8.30 22.28
CA LYS A 81 -10.23 -9.16 21.34
C LYS A 81 -8.79 -8.76 21.06
N VAL A 82 -8.23 -7.83 21.85
CA VAL A 82 -6.78 -7.59 21.84
C VAL A 82 -6.11 -8.70 22.64
N SER A 83 -6.05 -9.85 22.05
CA SER A 83 -5.26 -10.97 22.56
C SER A 83 -3.91 -11.05 21.84
N ALA A 84 -3.07 -10.02 22.04
CA ALA A 84 -1.66 -10.29 21.85
C ALA A 84 -1.24 -11.15 23.08
N PRO A 85 -0.70 -12.36 22.89
CA PRO A 85 -0.10 -13.09 23.98
C PRO A 85 0.86 -12.16 24.74
N PRO A 86 1.01 -12.27 26.06
CA PRO A 86 1.90 -11.39 26.85
C PRO A 86 3.33 -11.30 26.31
N TRP A 87 3.77 -12.31 25.56
CA TRP A 87 5.07 -12.40 24.91
C TRP A 87 5.17 -11.64 23.55
N TYR A 88 4.06 -11.18 22.97
CA TYR A 88 4.05 -10.27 21.81
C TYR A 88 4.21 -8.82 22.27
N GLY A 89 5.37 -8.47 22.80
CA GLY A 89 5.70 -7.08 23.14
C GLY A 89 5.45 -6.15 21.94
N ASN A 90 5.58 -4.84 22.15
CA ASN A 90 5.55 -3.90 21.02
C ASN A 90 6.64 -4.27 20.03
N PRO A 91 6.30 -4.46 18.74
CA PRO A 91 7.33 -4.64 17.74
C PRO A 91 8.30 -3.46 17.78
N PRO A 92 9.63 -3.70 17.72
CA PRO A 92 10.60 -2.62 17.78
C PRO A 92 10.48 -1.72 16.55
N PHE A 93 10.70 -0.42 16.73
CA PHE A 93 10.84 0.48 15.60
C PHE A 93 12.03 0.06 14.74
N THR A 94 11.80 -0.04 13.46
CA THR A 94 12.81 -0.37 12.46
C THR A 94 13.31 0.89 11.76
N ARG A 95 14.38 0.78 10.96
CA ARG A 95 14.86 1.90 10.14
C ARG A 95 13.76 2.50 9.25
N SER A 96 12.84 1.66 8.76
CA SER A 96 11.73 2.13 7.92
C SER A 96 10.78 3.06 8.68
N HIS A 97 10.54 2.85 9.97
CA HIS A 97 9.76 3.77 10.78
C HIS A 97 10.41 5.15 10.88
N TYR A 98 11.72 5.18 11.18
CA TYR A 98 12.46 6.45 11.30
C TYR A 98 12.56 7.19 9.96
N LEU A 99 12.77 6.46 8.86
CA LEU A 99 12.80 7.07 7.51
C LEU A 99 11.42 7.61 7.12
N PHE A 100 10.34 6.90 7.46
CA PHE A 100 8.99 7.43 7.26
C PHE A 100 8.75 8.70 8.07
N MET A 101 9.11 8.71 9.37
CA MET A 101 8.98 9.90 10.21
C MET A 101 9.83 11.06 9.70
N ALA A 102 11.05 10.80 9.23
CA ALA A 102 11.90 11.82 8.63
C ALA A 102 11.28 12.39 7.34
N PHE A 103 10.76 11.52 6.46
CA PHE A 103 10.07 11.93 5.24
C PHE A 103 8.83 12.79 5.55
N THR A 104 7.99 12.34 6.48
CA THR A 104 6.76 13.07 6.85
C THR A 104 7.05 14.39 7.54
N ALA A 105 8.07 14.43 8.40
CA ALA A 105 8.52 15.66 9.03
C ALA A 105 9.04 16.65 7.98
N TRP A 106 9.83 16.18 7.01
CA TRP A 106 10.33 17.02 5.92
C TRP A 106 9.19 17.60 5.07
N ILE A 107 8.24 16.76 4.62
CA ILE A 107 7.05 17.23 3.90
C ILE A 107 6.28 18.30 4.70
N SER A 108 6.13 18.09 6.02
CA SER A 108 5.44 19.06 6.88
C SER A 108 6.21 20.38 6.98
N LEU A 109 7.55 20.34 6.98
CA LEU A 109 8.39 21.54 6.99
C LEU A 109 8.35 22.32 5.66
N THR A 110 8.02 21.66 4.55
CA THR A 110 7.88 22.35 3.25
C THR A 110 6.56 23.12 3.12
N PHE A 111 5.56 22.83 3.95
CA PHE A 111 4.25 23.50 3.88
C PHE A 111 4.33 25.01 4.13
N PRO A 112 4.97 25.51 5.23
CA PRO A 112 5.05 26.97 5.47
C PRO A 112 5.90 27.71 4.43
N THR A 113 6.74 27.01 3.67
CA THR A 113 7.58 27.60 2.61
C THR A 113 6.95 27.52 1.22
N ALA A 114 5.72 27.02 1.14
CA ALA A 114 4.98 26.87 -0.12
C ALA A 114 4.74 28.24 -0.78
N VAL A 115 4.82 28.30 -2.10
CA VAL A 115 4.55 29.52 -2.89
C VAL A 115 3.12 29.98 -2.68
N SER A 116 2.17 29.04 -2.58
CA SER A 116 0.78 29.30 -2.23
C SER A 116 0.34 28.34 -1.13
N THR A 117 0.30 28.82 0.11
CA THR A 117 -0.15 28.03 1.27
C THR A 117 -1.62 27.69 1.21
N ASP A 118 -2.47 28.60 0.70
CA ASP A 118 -3.90 28.37 0.56
C ASP A 118 -4.21 27.19 -0.39
N ARG A 119 -3.45 27.09 -1.47
CA ARG A 119 -3.56 25.97 -2.41
C ARG A 119 -2.95 24.68 -1.89
N ALA A 120 -1.91 24.77 -1.08
CA ALA A 120 -1.26 23.61 -0.45
C ALA A 120 -2.10 23.04 0.72
N TRP A 121 -2.89 23.87 1.41
CA TRP A 121 -3.59 23.47 2.63
C TRP A 121 -4.47 22.22 2.52
N PRO A 122 -5.39 22.09 1.53
CA PRO A 122 -6.24 20.90 1.41
C PRO A 122 -5.42 19.62 1.28
N PHE A 123 -4.35 19.69 0.51
CA PHE A 123 -3.46 18.56 0.26
C PHE A 123 -2.57 18.22 1.47
N PHE A 124 -2.11 19.24 2.18
CA PHE A 124 -1.41 19.05 3.45
C PHE A 124 -2.28 18.33 4.48
N VAL A 125 -3.55 18.70 4.59
CA VAL A 125 -4.51 18.01 5.49
C VAL A 125 -4.66 16.53 5.10
N GLU A 126 -4.73 16.21 3.80
CA GLU A 126 -4.78 14.82 3.34
C GLU A 126 -3.49 14.05 3.72
N TYR A 127 -2.32 14.66 3.55
CA TYR A 127 -1.05 14.07 4.01
C TYR A 127 -1.05 13.81 5.52
N VAL A 128 -1.47 14.79 6.32
CA VAL A 128 -1.54 14.64 7.77
C VAL A 128 -2.44 13.48 8.17
N LYS A 129 -3.58 13.29 7.52
CA LYS A 129 -4.47 12.14 7.74
C LYS A 129 -3.74 10.81 7.44
N ILE A 130 -3.14 10.69 6.26
CA ILE A 130 -2.42 9.48 5.82
C ILE A 130 -1.28 9.17 6.80
N PHE A 131 -0.47 10.16 7.15
CA PHE A 131 0.67 10.00 8.03
C PHE A 131 0.26 9.64 9.46
N THR A 132 -0.78 10.30 9.99
CA THR A 132 -1.32 9.99 11.31
C THR A 132 -1.83 8.56 11.39
N MET A 133 -2.59 8.12 10.39
CA MET A 133 -3.11 6.75 10.36
C MET A 133 -2.01 5.71 10.09
N PHE A 134 -0.96 6.05 9.34
CA PHE A 134 0.22 5.20 9.19
C PHE A 134 0.92 4.99 10.53
N ILE A 135 1.19 6.07 11.27
CA ILE A 135 1.83 6.01 12.59
C ILE A 135 0.92 5.24 13.57
N CYS A 136 -0.38 5.54 13.60
CA CYS A 136 -1.35 4.83 14.43
C CYS A 136 -1.33 3.31 14.15
N ALA A 137 -1.27 2.92 12.89
CA ALA A 137 -1.19 1.52 12.48
C ALA A 137 0.04 0.80 13.06
N THR A 138 1.16 1.50 13.26
CA THR A 138 2.36 0.90 13.87
C THR A 138 2.14 0.50 15.33
N PHE A 139 1.23 1.15 16.02
CA PHE A 139 0.85 0.82 17.40
C PHE A 139 -0.27 -0.22 17.48
N ILE A 140 -1.10 -0.32 16.46
CA ILE A 140 -2.25 -1.25 16.38
C ILE A 140 -1.82 -2.62 15.89
N LEU A 141 -1.05 -2.69 14.79
CA LEU A 141 -0.68 -3.93 14.12
C LEU A 141 0.49 -4.61 14.84
N ARG A 142 0.19 -5.58 15.69
CA ARG A 142 1.16 -6.21 16.57
C ARG A 142 1.38 -7.69 16.29
N THR A 143 0.44 -8.33 15.59
CA THR A 143 0.46 -9.76 15.31
C THR A 143 0.31 -10.03 13.81
N ILE A 144 0.70 -11.24 13.40
CA ILE A 144 0.47 -11.69 12.02
C ILE A 144 -1.02 -11.72 11.68
N ARG A 145 -1.88 -12.02 12.66
CA ARG A 145 -3.33 -11.99 12.49
C ARG A 145 -3.84 -10.59 12.16
N ASP A 146 -3.29 -9.56 12.81
CA ASP A 146 -3.66 -8.16 12.54
C ASP A 146 -3.30 -7.78 11.10
N LEU A 147 -2.06 -8.13 10.66
CA LEU A 147 -1.63 -7.89 9.28
C LEU A 147 -2.52 -8.61 8.27
N TRP A 148 -2.88 -9.86 8.57
CA TRP A 148 -3.79 -10.65 7.74
C TRP A 148 -5.16 -9.98 7.62
N THR A 149 -5.72 -9.50 8.73
CA THR A 149 -7.02 -8.83 8.74
C THR A 149 -7.01 -7.61 7.81
N VAL A 150 -6.01 -6.74 7.96
CA VAL A 150 -5.86 -5.57 7.08
C VAL A 150 -5.65 -5.98 5.63
N TYR A 151 -4.77 -6.94 5.38
CA TYR A 151 -4.48 -7.43 4.04
C TYR A 151 -5.74 -7.93 3.32
N PHE A 152 -6.56 -8.76 3.99
CA PHE A 152 -7.78 -9.28 3.40
C PHE A 152 -8.87 -8.23 3.20
N VAL A 153 -9.02 -7.30 4.13
CA VAL A 153 -10.02 -6.24 4.01
C VAL A 153 -9.67 -5.32 2.84
N VAL A 154 -8.41 -4.95 2.71
CA VAL A 154 -7.94 -4.11 1.59
C VAL A 154 -8.03 -4.86 0.27
N LEU A 155 -7.64 -6.13 0.24
CA LEU A 155 -7.79 -6.98 -0.95
C LEU A 155 -9.25 -7.11 -1.36
N GLY A 156 -10.15 -7.35 -0.39
CA GLY A 156 -11.60 -7.42 -0.64
C GLY A 156 -12.15 -6.13 -1.23
N GLY A 157 -11.72 -4.97 -0.71
CA GLY A 157 -12.05 -3.66 -1.28
C GLY A 157 -11.59 -3.50 -2.71
N ALA A 158 -10.35 -3.85 -3.02
CA ALA A 158 -9.80 -3.75 -4.37
C ALA A 158 -10.46 -4.73 -5.36
N VAL A 159 -10.81 -5.95 -4.92
CA VAL A 159 -11.59 -6.92 -5.70
C VAL A 159 -12.98 -6.38 -6.00
N TYR A 160 -13.62 -5.74 -5.00
CA TYR A 160 -14.92 -5.11 -5.20
C TYR A 160 -14.85 -3.95 -6.20
N VAL A 161 -13.82 -3.12 -6.18
CA VAL A 161 -13.58 -2.09 -7.21
C VAL A 161 -13.49 -2.73 -8.59
N GLY A 162 -12.73 -3.82 -8.74
CA GLY A 162 -12.66 -4.58 -9.99
C GLY A 162 -14.01 -5.16 -10.42
N TYR A 163 -14.82 -5.62 -9.49
CA TYR A 163 -16.19 -6.10 -9.75
C TYR A 163 -17.09 -4.96 -10.24
N GLU A 164 -17.08 -3.80 -9.60
CA GLU A 164 -17.91 -2.66 -10.02
C GLU A 164 -17.53 -2.18 -11.43
N ILE A 165 -16.24 -2.07 -11.72
CA ILE A 165 -15.75 -1.68 -13.06
C ILE A 165 -16.28 -2.64 -14.13
N ASN A 166 -16.21 -3.96 -13.87
CA ASN A 166 -16.73 -4.97 -14.80
C ASN A 166 -18.25 -4.89 -14.93
N THR A 167 -18.97 -4.71 -13.83
CA THR A 167 -20.43 -4.60 -13.83
C THR A 167 -20.88 -3.38 -14.64
N TYR A 168 -20.17 -2.28 -14.45
CA TYR A 168 -20.43 -1.05 -15.21
C TYR A 168 -20.21 -1.25 -16.71
N TYR A 169 -19.10 -1.92 -17.09
CA TYR A 169 -18.84 -2.29 -18.48
C TYR A 169 -19.94 -3.14 -19.09
N LEU A 170 -20.37 -4.21 -18.39
CA LEU A 170 -21.41 -5.13 -18.86
C LEU A 170 -22.80 -4.47 -19.02
N ASN A 171 -23.02 -3.37 -18.28
CA ASN A 171 -24.26 -2.57 -18.39
C ASN A 171 -24.17 -1.45 -19.45
N GLY A 172 -23.21 -1.48 -20.34
CA GLY A 172 -23.07 -0.53 -21.46
C GLY A 172 -22.27 0.73 -21.15
N GLY A 173 -21.73 0.89 -19.93
CA GLY A 173 -20.91 2.03 -19.52
C GLY A 173 -19.42 1.91 -19.83
N TRP A 174 -19.07 1.17 -20.84
CA TRP A 174 -17.69 0.72 -21.11
C TRP A 174 -16.62 1.81 -21.30
N LEU A 175 -16.99 3.01 -21.77
CA LEU A 175 -16.03 4.13 -21.92
C LEU A 175 -15.85 4.94 -20.63
N LEU A 176 -16.64 4.72 -19.58
CA LEU A 176 -16.66 5.61 -18.44
C LEU A 176 -15.36 5.56 -17.64
N LEU A 177 -14.80 4.36 -17.42
CA LEU A 177 -13.53 4.22 -16.70
C LEU A 177 -12.40 4.95 -17.42
N ALA A 178 -12.34 4.80 -18.75
CA ALA A 178 -11.30 5.45 -19.54
C ALA A 178 -11.41 6.98 -19.55
N SER A 179 -12.64 7.53 -19.49
CA SER A 179 -12.89 8.97 -19.60
C SER A 179 -13.00 9.68 -18.23
N ARG A 180 -13.59 9.05 -17.22
CA ARG A 180 -13.87 9.66 -15.90
C ARG A 180 -13.06 9.09 -14.75
N GLY A 181 -12.39 7.93 -14.98
CA GLY A 181 -11.73 7.21 -13.90
C GLY A 181 -12.73 6.51 -12.96
N TYR A 182 -12.33 6.28 -11.71
CA TYR A 182 -13.14 5.62 -10.71
C TYR A 182 -12.85 6.19 -9.31
N GLY A 183 -13.90 6.46 -8.55
CA GLY A 183 -13.76 6.90 -7.15
C GLY A 183 -12.96 8.19 -6.98
N GLY A 184 -13.11 9.17 -7.90
CA GLY A 184 -12.36 10.42 -7.90
C GLY A 184 -10.88 10.28 -8.26
N LEU A 185 -10.45 9.11 -8.72
CA LEU A 185 -9.15 8.88 -9.34
C LEU A 185 -9.29 8.89 -10.87
N ASP A 186 -8.25 9.33 -11.56
CA ASP A 186 -8.19 9.12 -13.00
C ASP A 186 -8.13 7.63 -13.37
N ASN A 187 -8.25 7.33 -14.64
CA ASN A 187 -8.22 5.95 -15.14
C ASN A 187 -6.93 5.19 -14.75
N ASN A 188 -5.82 5.90 -14.69
CA ASN A 188 -4.51 5.32 -14.35
C ASN A 188 -4.41 4.97 -12.86
N GLY A 189 -4.85 5.86 -11.98
CA GLY A 189 -4.88 5.63 -10.53
C GLY A 189 -5.84 4.49 -10.16
N ALA A 190 -7.03 4.46 -10.76
CA ALA A 190 -7.99 3.38 -10.58
C ALA A 190 -7.44 2.03 -11.06
N ALA A 191 -6.79 2.00 -12.23
CA ALA A 191 -6.15 0.80 -12.77
C ALA A 191 -5.05 0.27 -11.84
N LEU A 192 -4.31 1.16 -11.19
CA LEU A 192 -3.22 0.77 -10.29
C LEU A 192 -3.74 0.06 -9.03
N ILE A 193 -4.86 0.52 -8.44
CA ILE A 193 -5.52 -0.18 -7.31
C ILE A 193 -5.80 -1.64 -7.69
N VAL A 194 -6.49 -1.80 -8.82
CA VAL A 194 -6.92 -3.11 -9.30
C VAL A 194 -5.72 -3.99 -9.67
N ALA A 195 -4.72 -3.41 -10.33
CA ALA A 195 -3.49 -4.12 -10.69
C ALA A 195 -2.71 -4.60 -9.45
N MET A 196 -2.61 -3.79 -8.38
CA MET A 196 -1.96 -4.16 -7.12
C MET A 196 -2.67 -5.34 -6.43
N ALA A 197 -3.99 -5.49 -6.63
CA ALA A 197 -4.74 -6.61 -6.07
C ALA A 197 -4.41 -7.95 -6.74
N VAL A 198 -3.94 -7.97 -7.99
CA VAL A 198 -3.61 -9.21 -8.72
C VAL A 198 -2.53 -10.04 -7.99
N PRO A 199 -1.32 -9.52 -7.69
CA PRO A 199 -0.34 -10.27 -6.90
C PRO A 199 -0.85 -10.58 -5.49
N MET A 200 -1.63 -9.69 -4.87
CA MET A 200 -2.21 -9.94 -3.56
C MET A 200 -3.15 -11.16 -3.58
N CYS A 201 -3.99 -11.31 -4.60
CA CYS A 201 -4.85 -12.49 -4.80
C CYS A 201 -4.02 -13.77 -4.93
N TYR A 202 -3.00 -13.77 -5.78
CA TYR A 202 -2.16 -14.95 -5.99
C TYR A 202 -1.51 -15.42 -4.68
N PHE A 203 -0.89 -14.51 -3.93
CA PHE A 203 -0.24 -14.85 -2.67
C PHE A 203 -1.22 -15.11 -1.52
N ALA A 204 -2.44 -14.55 -1.56
CA ALA A 204 -3.53 -14.95 -0.66
C ALA A 204 -3.96 -16.40 -0.91
N TRP A 205 -4.03 -16.82 -2.18
CA TRP A 205 -4.28 -18.22 -2.54
C TRP A 205 -3.16 -19.16 -2.02
N GLU A 206 -1.90 -18.80 -2.21
CA GLU A 206 -0.76 -19.59 -1.70
C GLU A 206 -0.76 -19.73 -0.17
N ALA A 207 -1.21 -18.68 0.53
CA ALA A 207 -1.21 -18.60 1.98
C ALA A 207 -2.40 -19.30 2.64
N SER A 208 -3.45 -19.56 1.86
CA SER A 208 -4.71 -20.07 2.36
C SER A 208 -4.84 -21.58 2.10
N SER A 209 -5.72 -22.23 2.86
CA SER A 209 -6.03 -23.67 2.73
C SER A 209 -7.54 -23.86 2.55
N GLY A 210 -7.97 -25.07 2.17
CA GLY A 210 -9.38 -25.36 1.93
C GLY A 210 -9.87 -24.89 0.54
N TRP A 211 -11.16 -25.08 0.29
CA TRP A 211 -11.77 -24.79 -1.01
C TRP A 211 -11.87 -23.28 -1.30
N TRP A 212 -12.08 -22.46 -0.28
CA TRP A 212 -12.31 -21.01 -0.39
C TRP A 212 -11.08 -20.25 -0.95
N ARG A 213 -9.86 -20.83 -0.86
CA ARG A 213 -8.66 -20.21 -1.44
C ARG A 213 -8.79 -19.97 -2.94
N TRP A 214 -9.56 -20.82 -3.64
CA TRP A 214 -9.75 -20.69 -5.09
C TRP A 214 -10.50 -19.42 -5.49
N LEU A 215 -11.28 -18.83 -4.56
CA LEU A 215 -11.93 -17.54 -4.79
C LEU A 215 -10.93 -16.42 -5.09
N PHE A 216 -9.73 -16.49 -4.53
CA PHE A 216 -8.68 -15.51 -4.84
C PHE A 216 -8.17 -15.66 -6.27
N LEU A 217 -7.99 -16.87 -6.77
CA LEU A 217 -7.62 -17.08 -8.18
C LEU A 217 -8.75 -16.70 -9.13
N LEU A 218 -10.00 -16.98 -8.76
CA LEU A 218 -11.18 -16.61 -9.54
C LEU A 218 -11.36 -15.07 -9.62
N ALA A 219 -10.85 -14.34 -8.65
CA ALA A 219 -10.86 -12.86 -8.68
C ALA A 219 -9.84 -12.27 -9.69
N ILE A 220 -8.80 -13.01 -10.07
CA ILE A 220 -7.74 -12.49 -10.95
C ILE A 220 -8.25 -12.15 -12.36
N PRO A 221 -9.01 -12.99 -13.09
CA PRO A 221 -9.50 -12.67 -14.42
C PRO A 221 -10.30 -11.35 -14.48
N PRO A 222 -11.33 -11.11 -13.61
CA PRO A 222 -12.04 -9.83 -13.63
C PRO A 222 -11.16 -8.64 -13.22
N LEU A 223 -10.15 -8.83 -12.36
CA LEU A 223 -9.18 -7.76 -12.07
C LEU A 223 -8.32 -7.43 -13.29
N LEU A 224 -7.82 -8.44 -14.01
CA LEU A 224 -7.08 -8.22 -15.27
C LEU A 224 -7.94 -7.52 -16.31
N HIS A 225 -9.20 -7.92 -16.46
CA HIS A 225 -10.13 -7.26 -17.39
C HIS A 225 -10.38 -5.80 -16.99
N ALA A 226 -10.57 -5.50 -15.72
CA ALA A 226 -10.72 -4.12 -15.25
C ALA A 226 -9.47 -3.26 -15.54
N VAL A 227 -8.25 -3.83 -15.44
CA VAL A 227 -7.01 -3.15 -15.85
C VAL A 227 -7.02 -2.86 -17.35
N LEU A 228 -7.48 -3.80 -18.20
CA LEU A 228 -7.60 -3.58 -19.64
C LEU A 228 -8.62 -2.47 -19.97
N LEU A 229 -9.78 -2.49 -19.31
CA LEU A 229 -10.84 -1.49 -19.48
C LEU A 229 -10.42 -0.06 -19.09
N SER A 230 -9.38 0.08 -18.30
CA SER A 230 -8.83 1.41 -17.94
C SER A 230 -8.10 2.09 -19.09
N TYR A 231 -7.68 1.34 -20.10
CA TYR A 231 -6.77 1.80 -21.17
C TYR A 231 -5.44 2.38 -20.65
N SER A 232 -5.07 2.06 -19.39
CA SER A 232 -3.82 2.52 -18.78
C SER A 232 -2.63 1.68 -19.22
N ARG A 233 -1.87 2.17 -20.20
CA ARG A 233 -0.61 1.51 -20.63
C ARG A 233 0.39 1.37 -19.49
N GLY A 234 0.45 2.38 -18.60
CA GLY A 234 1.33 2.35 -17.45
C GLY A 234 0.99 1.22 -16.47
N ALA A 235 -0.30 1.00 -16.17
CA ALA A 235 -0.74 -0.09 -15.31
C ALA A 235 -0.51 -1.47 -15.97
N MET A 236 -0.79 -1.62 -17.26
CA MET A 236 -0.55 -2.85 -18.01
C MET A 236 0.95 -3.22 -18.02
N ALA A 237 1.82 -2.24 -18.34
CA ALA A 237 3.27 -2.44 -18.36
C ALA A 237 3.81 -2.76 -16.96
N SER A 238 3.34 -2.05 -15.92
CA SER A 238 3.74 -2.31 -14.54
C SER A 238 3.35 -3.71 -14.09
N LEU A 239 2.16 -4.17 -14.45
CA LEU A 239 1.68 -5.52 -14.15
C LEU A 239 2.50 -6.59 -14.90
N GLY A 240 2.80 -6.37 -16.20
CA GLY A 240 3.65 -7.25 -16.99
C GLY A 240 5.05 -7.42 -16.41
N LEU A 241 5.70 -6.32 -16.02
CA LEU A 241 7.01 -6.36 -15.36
C LEU A 241 6.93 -7.03 -13.98
N THR A 242 5.86 -6.76 -13.22
CA THR A 242 5.65 -7.38 -11.91
C THR A 242 5.39 -8.87 -12.02
N ALA A 243 4.82 -9.37 -13.12
CA ALA A 243 4.61 -10.79 -13.35
C ALA A 243 5.92 -11.60 -13.23
N PHE A 244 7.05 -11.04 -13.69
CA PHE A 244 8.36 -11.65 -13.49
C PHE A 244 8.73 -11.77 -12.01
N VAL A 245 8.46 -10.72 -11.21
CA VAL A 245 8.74 -10.74 -9.76
C VAL A 245 7.82 -11.76 -9.06
N ILE A 246 6.54 -11.84 -9.44
CA ILE A 246 5.60 -12.86 -8.93
C ILE A 246 6.17 -14.26 -9.22
N PHE A 247 6.66 -14.50 -10.43
CA PHE A 247 7.27 -15.79 -10.80
C PHE A 247 8.49 -16.13 -9.95
N LEU A 248 9.35 -15.16 -9.66
CA LEU A 248 10.50 -15.35 -8.78
C LEU A 248 10.09 -15.71 -7.33
N ARG A 249 8.98 -15.18 -6.85
CA ARG A 249 8.47 -15.33 -5.47
C ARG A 249 7.54 -16.53 -5.28
N ALA A 250 6.88 -16.99 -6.34
CA ALA A 250 5.96 -18.12 -6.31
C ALA A 250 6.64 -19.43 -5.85
N ARG A 251 5.95 -20.19 -5.00
CA ARG A 251 6.39 -21.51 -4.54
C ARG A 251 6.24 -22.55 -5.66
N ASN A 252 5.08 -22.55 -6.33
CA ASN A 252 4.78 -23.48 -7.42
C ASN A 252 4.88 -22.76 -8.79
N LYS A 253 6.11 -22.73 -9.33
CA LYS A 253 6.39 -22.08 -10.61
C LYS A 253 5.72 -22.75 -11.80
N LYS A 254 5.53 -24.10 -11.76
CA LYS A 254 4.86 -24.83 -12.83
C LYS A 254 3.38 -24.44 -12.91
N PHE A 255 2.69 -24.44 -11.77
CA PHE A 255 1.29 -23.99 -11.68
C PHE A 255 1.15 -22.54 -12.14
N LEU A 256 2.03 -21.64 -11.67
CA LEU A 256 1.99 -20.25 -12.07
C LEU A 256 2.25 -20.07 -13.58
N GLY A 257 3.15 -20.85 -14.17
CA GLY A 257 3.36 -20.87 -15.62
C GLY A 257 2.10 -21.22 -16.41
N VAL A 258 1.34 -22.22 -15.93
CA VAL A 258 0.02 -22.55 -16.50
C VAL A 258 -0.96 -21.40 -16.32
N CYS A 259 -1.01 -20.77 -15.14
CA CYS A 259 -1.85 -19.59 -14.89
C CYS A 259 -1.49 -18.44 -15.83
N TYR A 260 -0.19 -18.20 -16.09
CA TYR A 260 0.23 -17.15 -17.04
C TYR A 260 -0.19 -17.46 -18.47
N LEU A 261 -0.07 -18.72 -18.92
CA LEU A 261 -0.54 -19.12 -20.23
C LEU A 261 -2.06 -18.90 -20.37
N ILE A 262 -2.84 -19.37 -19.40
CA ILE A 262 -4.30 -19.14 -19.36
C ILE A 262 -4.62 -17.65 -19.33
N GLY A 263 -3.95 -16.89 -18.45
CA GLY A 263 -4.15 -15.44 -18.35
C GLY A 263 -3.82 -14.71 -19.64
N PHE A 264 -2.74 -15.10 -20.33
CA PHE A 264 -2.38 -14.53 -21.62
C PHE A 264 -3.45 -14.81 -22.70
N VAL A 265 -3.94 -16.07 -22.77
CA VAL A 265 -5.01 -16.43 -23.70
C VAL A 265 -6.30 -15.66 -23.39
N LEU A 266 -6.67 -15.53 -22.10
CA LEU A 266 -7.84 -14.75 -21.69
C LEU A 266 -7.70 -13.27 -22.08
N VAL A 267 -6.54 -12.67 -21.87
CA VAL A 267 -6.27 -11.29 -22.30
C VAL A 267 -6.44 -11.14 -23.81
N LEU A 268 -5.93 -12.08 -24.62
CA LEU A 268 -6.10 -12.06 -26.07
C LEU A 268 -7.58 -12.18 -26.50
N ILE A 269 -8.38 -12.96 -25.79
CA ILE A 269 -9.81 -13.14 -26.09
C ILE A 269 -10.61 -11.91 -25.66
N MET A 270 -10.34 -11.39 -24.44
CA MET A 270 -11.09 -10.29 -23.85
C MET A 270 -10.68 -8.92 -24.40
N ALA A 271 -9.46 -8.79 -24.91
CA ALA A 271 -8.98 -7.56 -25.52
C ALA A 271 -9.63 -7.35 -26.89
N GLY A 272 -10.56 -6.40 -26.97
CA GLY A 272 -11.10 -5.92 -28.24
C GLY A 272 -10.02 -5.28 -29.13
N PRO A 273 -10.36 -4.96 -30.40
CA PRO A 273 -9.39 -4.35 -31.34
C PRO A 273 -8.71 -3.11 -30.77
N GLU A 274 -9.46 -2.22 -30.15
CA GLU A 274 -8.97 -0.96 -29.55
C GLU A 274 -7.97 -1.20 -28.41
N ILE A 275 -8.22 -2.19 -27.55
CA ILE A 275 -7.30 -2.54 -26.45
C ILE A 275 -6.02 -3.14 -27.01
N ARG A 276 -6.12 -3.98 -28.05
CA ARG A 276 -4.95 -4.57 -28.72
C ARG A 276 -4.09 -3.49 -29.37
N GLU A 277 -4.70 -2.57 -30.10
CA GLU A 277 -4.00 -1.44 -30.72
C GLU A 277 -3.28 -0.60 -29.67
N ARG A 278 -3.97 -0.29 -28.57
CA ARG A 278 -3.40 0.46 -27.45
C ARG A 278 -2.24 -0.27 -26.77
N PHE A 279 -2.34 -1.59 -26.63
CA PHE A 279 -1.27 -2.41 -26.07
C PHE A 279 -0.03 -2.43 -26.97
N PHE A 280 -0.21 -2.63 -28.28
CA PHE A 280 0.89 -2.63 -29.25
C PHE A 280 1.48 -1.24 -29.49
N SER A 281 0.76 -0.17 -29.17
CA SER A 281 1.30 1.20 -29.25
C SER A 281 2.33 1.51 -28.14
N ILE A 282 2.45 0.67 -27.09
CA ILE A 282 3.45 0.84 -26.04
C ILE A 282 4.89 0.89 -26.60
N GLY A 283 5.16 0.18 -27.70
CA GLY A 283 6.46 0.20 -28.38
C GLY A 283 6.71 1.39 -29.33
N LYS A 284 5.73 2.30 -29.52
CA LYS A 284 5.81 3.44 -30.45
C LYS A 284 5.86 4.78 -29.70
N ALA A 285 6.75 4.86 -28.68
CA ALA A 285 6.86 6.02 -27.80
C ALA A 285 7.16 7.34 -28.55
N ASP A 286 7.88 7.29 -29.67
CA ASP A 286 8.32 8.47 -30.44
C ASP A 286 7.17 9.20 -31.15
N VAL A 287 6.03 8.55 -31.37
CA VAL A 287 4.85 9.11 -32.05
C VAL A 287 3.72 9.41 -31.06
N ASP A 288 3.91 9.09 -29.76
CA ASP A 288 2.87 9.20 -28.75
C ASP A 288 2.89 10.58 -28.08
N GLU A 289 1.96 11.46 -28.49
CA GLU A 289 1.77 12.79 -27.88
C GLU A 289 1.64 12.73 -26.35
N SER A 290 1.00 11.70 -25.82
CA SER A 290 0.85 11.50 -24.36
C SER A 290 2.20 11.26 -23.67
N PHE A 291 3.11 10.53 -24.31
CA PHE A 291 4.45 10.29 -23.77
C PHE A 291 5.34 11.53 -23.88
N GLN A 292 5.28 12.22 -25.02
CA GLN A 292 6.02 13.48 -25.23
C GLN A 292 5.57 14.56 -24.22
N SER A 293 4.27 14.68 -23.99
CA SER A 293 3.73 15.58 -22.97
C SER A 293 4.26 15.27 -21.55
N ARG A 294 4.41 13.98 -21.21
CA ARG A 294 5.03 13.58 -19.93
C ARG A 294 6.51 13.95 -19.87
N GLN A 295 7.28 13.70 -20.94
CA GLN A 295 8.69 14.09 -20.97
C GLN A 295 8.88 15.60 -20.76
N ASN A 296 8.02 16.42 -21.36
CA ASN A 296 8.02 17.86 -21.14
C ASN A 296 7.73 18.21 -19.67
N THR A 297 6.68 17.63 -19.07
CA THR A 297 6.34 17.90 -17.66
C THR A 297 7.40 17.36 -16.69
N TRP A 298 8.13 16.28 -17.03
CA TRP A 298 9.26 15.80 -16.26
C TRP A 298 10.44 16.79 -16.30
N ALA A 299 10.76 17.34 -17.47
CA ALA A 299 11.80 18.37 -17.60
C ALA A 299 11.42 19.64 -16.81
N ILE A 300 10.15 20.02 -16.83
CA ILE A 300 9.60 21.12 -16.03
C ILE A 300 9.80 20.85 -14.53
N ALA A 301 9.40 19.67 -14.05
CA ALA A 301 9.53 19.29 -12.64
C ALA A 301 10.99 19.30 -12.17
N ILE A 302 11.93 18.85 -13.00
CA ILE A 302 13.36 18.90 -12.70
C ILE A 302 13.84 20.35 -12.60
N ARG A 303 13.39 21.26 -13.48
CA ARG A 303 13.73 22.69 -13.41
C ARG A 303 13.22 23.29 -12.10
N MET A 304 11.94 23.07 -11.74
CA MET A 304 11.36 23.52 -10.48
C MET A 304 12.15 23.03 -9.27
N ALA A 305 12.49 21.74 -9.24
CA ALA A 305 13.26 21.14 -8.17
C ALA A 305 14.71 21.71 -8.08
N ASN A 306 15.33 22.06 -9.22
CA ASN A 306 16.66 22.67 -9.25
C ASN A 306 16.65 24.12 -8.77
N GLU A 307 15.61 24.88 -9.05
CA GLU A 307 15.46 26.24 -8.55
C GLU A 307 15.19 26.30 -7.05
N ARG A 308 14.50 25.29 -6.50
CA ARG A 308 14.18 25.19 -5.06
C ARG A 308 14.57 23.83 -4.48
N PRO A 309 15.86 23.53 -4.40
CA PRO A 309 16.36 22.17 -4.17
C PRO A 309 16.04 21.59 -2.78
N LEU A 310 15.86 22.44 -1.77
CA LEU A 310 15.58 21.99 -0.41
C LEU A 310 14.09 21.78 -0.16
N PHE A 311 13.26 22.79 -0.40
CA PHE A 311 11.86 22.79 0.02
C PHE A 311 10.86 22.70 -1.14
N GLY A 312 11.31 22.80 -2.39
CA GLY A 312 10.43 22.81 -3.56
C GLY A 312 9.51 24.01 -3.62
N LEU A 313 8.42 23.90 -4.39
CA LEU A 313 7.40 24.95 -4.53
C LEU A 313 6.29 24.87 -3.48
N GLY A 314 6.22 23.79 -2.71
CA GLY A 314 5.15 23.48 -1.80
C GLY A 314 4.23 22.36 -2.33
N ILE A 315 3.58 21.64 -1.43
CA ILE A 315 2.72 20.50 -1.74
C ILE A 315 1.70 20.88 -2.82
N ARG A 316 1.68 20.15 -3.94
CA ARG A 316 0.81 20.35 -5.12
C ARG A 316 0.92 21.72 -5.80
N ASN A 317 1.84 22.56 -5.36
CA ASN A 317 2.06 23.85 -6.03
C ASN A 317 2.79 23.69 -7.36
N SER A 318 3.63 22.67 -7.51
CA SER A 318 4.31 22.42 -8.80
C SER A 318 3.31 22.31 -9.96
N ASN A 319 2.17 21.65 -9.76
CA ASN A 319 1.14 21.56 -10.80
C ASN A 319 0.55 22.91 -11.19
N LEU A 320 0.41 23.83 -10.24
CA LEU A 320 -0.14 25.17 -10.50
C LEU A 320 0.79 25.99 -11.42
N PHE A 321 2.09 25.85 -11.21
CA PHE A 321 3.10 26.64 -11.89
C PHE A 321 3.68 25.97 -13.14
N THR A 322 3.17 24.77 -13.55
CA THR A 322 3.69 24.09 -14.77
C THR A 322 3.67 24.97 -15.99
N TYR A 323 2.63 25.82 -16.16
CA TYR A 323 2.52 26.74 -17.29
C TYR A 323 3.62 27.80 -17.30
N ASP A 324 3.96 28.36 -16.15
CA ASP A 324 5.02 29.36 -15.99
C ASP A 324 6.40 28.78 -16.35
N TYR A 325 6.54 27.46 -16.24
CA TYR A 325 7.73 26.70 -16.62
C TYR A 325 7.66 26.10 -18.03
N GLY A 326 6.65 26.48 -18.83
CA GLY A 326 6.56 26.12 -20.24
C GLY A 326 5.74 24.85 -20.55
N ALA A 327 4.78 24.50 -19.70
CA ALA A 327 3.76 23.52 -20.07
C ALA A 327 2.77 24.12 -21.08
N ASP A 328 2.11 23.25 -21.82
CA ASP A 328 1.14 23.58 -22.86
C ASP A 328 -0.17 24.18 -22.33
N ILE A 329 -0.58 23.78 -21.11
CA ILE A 329 -1.78 24.28 -20.43
C ILE A 329 -1.52 24.53 -18.95
N PRO A 330 -2.23 25.48 -18.31
CA PRO A 330 -2.19 25.71 -16.87
C PRO A 330 -2.64 24.47 -16.08
N GLY A 331 -1.99 24.20 -14.95
CA GLY A 331 -2.37 23.09 -14.07
C GLY A 331 -2.00 21.70 -14.60
N ARG A 332 -1.10 21.60 -15.57
CA ARG A 332 -0.68 20.32 -16.14
C ARG A 332 -0.08 19.41 -15.08
N SER A 333 -0.56 18.16 -15.00
CA SER A 333 0.00 17.18 -14.08
C SER A 333 1.41 16.72 -14.52
N ILE A 334 2.31 16.52 -13.53
CA ILE A 334 3.69 16.08 -13.79
C ILE A 334 3.73 14.60 -14.23
N HIS A 335 2.72 13.81 -13.84
CA HIS A 335 2.65 12.38 -14.14
C HIS A 335 3.91 11.58 -13.77
N SER A 336 4.52 11.91 -12.64
CA SER A 336 5.57 11.12 -11.99
C SER A 336 5.58 11.44 -10.51
N GLN A 337 5.27 10.44 -9.67
CA GLN A 337 5.29 10.59 -8.21
C GLN A 337 6.66 11.06 -7.70
N TYR A 338 7.73 10.55 -8.30
CA TYR A 338 9.10 10.90 -7.87
C TYR A 338 9.44 12.34 -8.18
N LEU A 339 9.20 12.77 -9.42
CA LEU A 339 9.47 14.14 -9.85
C LEU A 339 8.50 15.14 -9.22
N GLN A 340 7.25 14.74 -9.00
CA GLN A 340 6.27 15.52 -8.25
C GLN A 340 6.79 15.80 -6.83
N THR A 341 7.26 14.74 -6.13
CA THR A 341 7.83 14.88 -4.77
C THR A 341 9.04 15.83 -4.76
N ALA A 342 9.91 15.76 -5.78
CA ALA A 342 11.05 16.66 -5.89
C ALA A 342 10.65 18.11 -6.17
N ALA A 343 9.70 18.35 -7.08
CA ALA A 343 9.22 19.68 -7.45
C ALA A 343 8.43 20.35 -6.29
N ASP A 344 7.61 19.57 -5.59
CA ASP A 344 6.79 20.06 -4.48
C ASP A 344 7.60 20.26 -3.18
N SER A 345 8.54 19.35 -2.86
CA SER A 345 9.19 19.30 -1.53
C SER A 345 10.72 19.18 -1.56
N GLY A 346 11.31 19.36 -2.74
CA GLY A 346 12.76 19.39 -2.95
C GLY A 346 13.39 18.00 -3.11
N TRP A 347 14.67 17.99 -3.51
CA TRP A 347 15.46 16.77 -3.68
C TRP A 347 15.65 15.99 -2.39
N VAL A 348 15.62 16.68 -1.23
CA VAL A 348 15.73 16.04 0.08
C VAL A 348 14.49 15.15 0.34
N ALA A 349 13.30 15.64 -0.01
CA ALA A 349 12.07 14.82 0.10
C ALA A 349 12.15 13.57 -0.77
N LEU A 350 12.60 13.71 -2.03
CA LEU A 350 12.78 12.57 -2.93
C LEU A 350 13.82 11.58 -2.41
N LEU A 351 14.95 12.06 -1.88
CA LEU A 351 15.96 11.19 -1.26
C LEU A 351 15.38 10.41 -0.07
N LEU A 352 14.70 11.09 0.85
CA LEU A 352 14.05 10.44 2.01
C LEU A 352 12.99 9.42 1.58
N TYR A 353 12.19 9.76 0.57
CA TYR A 353 11.20 8.86 0.00
C TYR A 353 11.85 7.61 -0.62
N GLY A 354 12.91 7.79 -1.42
CA GLY A 354 13.66 6.69 -2.01
C GLY A 354 14.33 5.79 -0.97
N LEU A 355 14.95 6.38 0.06
CA LEU A 355 15.53 5.63 1.18
C LEU A 355 14.45 4.87 1.96
N PHE A 356 13.29 5.48 2.17
CA PHE A 356 12.16 4.82 2.81
C PHE A 356 11.69 3.62 1.99
N LEU A 357 11.38 3.80 0.71
CA LEU A 357 10.99 2.70 -0.19
C LEU A 357 12.03 1.58 -0.23
N GLY A 358 13.30 1.91 -0.40
CA GLY A 358 14.41 0.94 -0.38
C GLY A 358 14.47 0.16 0.93
N SER A 359 14.23 0.83 2.07
CA SER A 359 14.22 0.19 3.38
C SER A 359 13.08 -0.84 3.54
N LEU A 360 11.93 -0.63 2.88
CA LEU A 360 10.81 -1.58 2.87
C LEU A 360 11.20 -2.88 2.18
N PHE A 361 11.79 -2.80 0.98
CA PHE A 361 12.25 -3.98 0.24
C PHE A 361 13.33 -4.75 1.01
N VAL A 362 14.28 -4.03 1.63
CA VAL A 362 15.28 -4.64 2.52
C VAL A 362 14.61 -5.31 3.71
N GLY A 363 13.59 -4.68 4.30
CA GLY A 363 12.80 -5.24 5.40
C GLY A 363 12.09 -6.54 5.01
N LEU A 364 11.38 -6.55 3.89
CA LEU A 364 10.69 -7.72 3.34
C LEU A 364 11.66 -8.86 2.99
N TYR A 365 12.81 -8.54 2.38
CA TYR A 365 13.86 -9.51 2.12
C TYR A 365 14.38 -10.16 3.40
N ARG A 366 14.67 -9.35 4.44
CA ARG A 366 15.13 -9.84 5.75
C ARG A 366 14.08 -10.73 6.42
N SER A 367 12.81 -10.33 6.39
CA SER A 367 11.71 -11.12 6.95
C SER A 367 11.63 -12.50 6.31
N ARG A 368 11.71 -12.58 4.98
CA ARG A 368 11.75 -13.87 4.28
C ARG A 368 13.00 -14.68 4.61
N ARG A 369 14.17 -14.05 4.71
CA ARG A 369 15.41 -14.75 5.08
C ARG A 369 15.33 -15.36 6.47
N ILE A 370 14.75 -14.64 7.44
CA ILE A 370 14.53 -15.13 8.80
C ILE A 370 13.57 -16.33 8.79
N LEU A 371 12.50 -16.27 8.01
CA LEU A 371 11.46 -17.28 7.99
C LEU A 371 11.78 -18.47 7.06
N ARG A 372 12.78 -18.35 6.19
CA ARG A 372 13.14 -19.41 5.22
C ARG A 372 13.36 -20.80 5.81
N PRO A 373 13.99 -20.98 6.99
CA PRO A 373 14.18 -22.29 7.60
C PRO A 373 12.89 -22.94 8.11
N TYR A 374 11.82 -22.14 8.28
CA TYR A 374 10.56 -22.58 8.88
C TYR A 374 9.55 -22.92 7.78
N THR A 375 9.01 -24.15 7.84
CA THR A 375 8.06 -24.69 6.87
C THR A 375 6.67 -24.93 7.45
N ASP A 376 6.45 -24.51 8.70
CA ASP A 376 5.15 -24.58 9.35
C ASP A 376 4.12 -23.66 8.64
N PRO A 377 2.81 -23.99 8.74
CA PRO A 377 1.77 -23.27 8.01
C PRO A 377 1.73 -21.76 8.30
N GLU A 378 2.08 -21.34 9.52
CA GLU A 378 2.07 -19.93 9.91
C GLU A 378 3.23 -19.17 9.27
N SER A 379 4.43 -19.70 9.35
CA SER A 379 5.63 -19.14 8.68
C SER A 379 5.46 -19.05 7.16
N LEU A 380 4.84 -20.07 6.56
CA LEU A 380 4.53 -20.06 5.14
C LEU A 380 3.50 -19.00 4.76
N LYS A 381 2.49 -18.75 5.60
CA LYS A 381 1.53 -17.65 5.42
C LYS A 381 2.24 -16.30 5.43
N VAL A 382 3.10 -16.07 6.41
CA VAL A 382 3.86 -14.81 6.53
C VAL A 382 4.74 -14.57 5.30
N GLN A 383 5.41 -15.61 4.80
CA GLN A 383 6.22 -15.51 3.58
C GLN A 383 5.38 -15.15 2.36
N SER A 384 4.16 -15.69 2.24
CA SER A 384 3.24 -15.36 1.15
C SER A 384 2.71 -13.94 1.26
N ILE A 385 2.31 -13.47 2.46
CA ILE A 385 1.93 -12.07 2.64
C ILE A 385 3.07 -11.14 2.24
N ALA A 386 4.29 -11.45 2.71
CA ALA A 386 5.47 -10.65 2.37
C ALA A 386 5.69 -10.57 0.86
N SER A 387 5.47 -11.68 0.15
CA SER A 387 5.58 -11.72 -1.31
C SER A 387 4.46 -10.94 -2.00
N GLY A 388 3.22 -11.03 -1.50
CA GLY A 388 2.08 -10.26 -2.02
C GLY A 388 2.27 -8.75 -1.86
N VAL A 389 2.69 -8.32 -0.67
CA VAL A 389 3.01 -6.92 -0.37
C VAL A 389 4.19 -6.43 -1.22
N GLU A 390 5.26 -7.23 -1.35
CA GLU A 390 6.41 -6.87 -2.18
C GLU A 390 6.03 -6.69 -3.64
N CYS A 391 5.29 -7.63 -4.22
CA CYS A 391 4.88 -7.54 -5.62
C CYS A 391 3.93 -6.36 -5.86
N ALA A 392 2.98 -6.09 -4.93
CA ALA A 392 2.13 -4.90 -5.00
C ALA A 392 2.95 -3.60 -4.92
N MET A 393 3.99 -3.56 -4.07
CA MET A 393 4.90 -2.42 -3.96
C MET A 393 5.80 -2.25 -5.20
N VAL A 394 6.29 -3.34 -5.80
CA VAL A 394 7.04 -3.29 -7.07
C VAL A 394 6.15 -2.69 -8.17
N LEU A 395 4.91 -3.18 -8.29
CA LEU A 395 3.94 -2.68 -9.25
C LEU A 395 3.69 -1.18 -9.06
N PHE A 396 3.48 -0.76 -7.81
CA PHE A 396 3.35 0.66 -7.48
C PHE A 396 4.59 1.46 -7.88
N CYS A 397 5.78 1.02 -7.49
CA CYS A 397 7.03 1.73 -7.80
C CYS A 397 7.24 1.91 -9.31
N ILE A 398 6.90 0.91 -10.12
CA ILE A 398 6.96 1.02 -11.59
C ILE A 398 5.90 1.99 -12.10
N GLY A 399 4.64 1.86 -11.64
CA GLY A 399 3.54 2.75 -12.04
C GLY A 399 3.77 4.21 -11.65
N ALA A 400 4.39 4.45 -10.51
CA ALA A 400 4.71 5.78 -9.98
C ALA A 400 5.69 6.59 -10.84
N PHE A 401 6.43 5.97 -11.77
CA PHE A 401 7.22 6.71 -12.77
C PHE A 401 6.34 7.48 -13.76
N ALA A 402 5.13 7.00 -14.02
CA ALA A 402 4.23 7.56 -15.02
C ALA A 402 2.93 8.12 -14.43
N LEU A 403 2.83 8.24 -13.10
CA LEU A 403 1.62 8.67 -12.38
C LEU A 403 1.99 9.56 -11.19
N SER A 404 1.18 10.60 -10.96
CA SER A 404 1.24 11.40 -9.73
C SER A 404 0.21 10.85 -8.74
N LEU A 405 0.68 10.17 -7.70
CA LEU A 405 -0.13 9.35 -6.79
C LEU A 405 -0.05 9.83 -5.33
N GLU A 406 0.12 11.12 -5.10
CA GLU A 406 0.46 11.69 -3.80
C GLU A 406 -0.58 11.43 -2.72
N HIS A 407 -1.86 11.44 -3.09
CA HIS A 407 -2.99 11.25 -2.18
C HIS A 407 -3.61 9.85 -2.34
N PHE A 408 -2.86 8.94 -2.93
CA PHE A 408 -3.30 7.59 -3.16
C PHE A 408 -2.91 6.72 -1.96
N GLU A 409 -3.90 6.33 -1.15
CA GLU A 409 -3.64 5.66 0.13
C GLU A 409 -3.21 4.20 0.00
N MET A 410 -3.61 3.50 -1.07
CA MET A 410 -3.30 2.07 -1.24
C MET A 410 -1.80 1.72 -1.10
N PRO A 411 -0.84 2.47 -1.69
CA PRO A 411 0.58 2.22 -1.46
C PRO A 411 1.00 2.41 0.00
N TYR A 412 0.47 3.42 0.70
CA TYR A 412 0.79 3.63 2.11
C TYR A 412 0.30 2.48 2.99
N ILE A 413 -0.83 1.86 2.63
CA ILE A 413 -1.30 0.65 3.29
C ILE A 413 -0.30 -0.51 3.08
N MET A 414 0.18 -0.71 1.85
CA MET A 414 1.21 -1.71 1.56
C MET A 414 2.53 -1.40 2.29
N MET A 415 2.91 -0.13 2.38
CA MET A 415 4.09 0.32 3.11
C MET A 415 3.99 0.00 4.60
N VAL A 416 2.85 0.28 5.26
CA VAL A 416 2.66 -0.04 6.68
C VAL A 416 2.66 -1.54 6.93
N LEU A 417 2.07 -2.34 6.04
CA LEU A 417 2.14 -3.80 6.12
C LEU A 417 3.58 -4.30 6.01
N ALA A 418 4.39 -3.75 5.09
CA ALA A 418 5.80 -4.09 4.93
C ALA A 418 6.63 -3.73 6.18
N VAL A 419 6.41 -2.53 6.74
CA VAL A 419 7.10 -2.05 7.95
C VAL A 419 6.80 -2.95 9.13
N GLN A 420 5.51 -3.22 9.39
CA GLN A 420 5.07 -4.00 10.54
C GLN A 420 5.42 -5.48 10.41
N LEU A 421 5.34 -6.04 9.20
CA LEU A 421 5.76 -7.42 8.95
C LEU A 421 7.25 -7.61 9.31
N ASN A 422 8.12 -6.66 8.92
CA ASN A 422 9.54 -6.71 9.29
C ASN A 422 9.73 -6.57 10.82
N ALA A 423 9.00 -5.66 11.47
CA ALA A 423 9.09 -5.45 12.90
C ALA A 423 8.65 -6.69 13.71
N ILE A 424 7.50 -7.27 13.35
CA ILE A 424 6.95 -8.48 13.98
C ILE A 424 7.88 -9.68 13.76
N THR A 425 8.34 -9.90 12.53
CA THR A 425 9.23 -11.03 12.21
C THR A 425 10.52 -10.96 13.01
N ARG A 426 11.10 -9.77 13.19
CA ARG A 426 12.31 -9.60 14.04
C ARG A 426 12.02 -9.90 15.50
N ALA A 427 10.89 -9.40 16.05
CA ALA A 427 10.52 -9.66 17.44
C ALA A 427 10.34 -11.15 17.70
N VAL A 428 9.74 -11.90 16.75
CA VAL A 428 9.60 -13.35 16.84
C VAL A 428 10.96 -14.04 16.78
N ALA A 429 11.82 -13.67 15.83
CA ALA A 429 13.13 -14.28 15.66
C ALA A 429 14.04 -14.07 16.87
N THR A 430 14.03 -12.90 17.49
CA THR A 430 14.81 -12.62 18.70
C THR A 430 14.42 -13.53 19.87
N ARG A 431 13.16 -13.97 19.93
CA ARG A 431 12.65 -14.85 21.00
C ARG A 431 12.88 -16.33 20.73
N LEU A 432 12.91 -16.72 19.45
CA LEU A 432 13.19 -18.09 19.04
C LEU A 432 14.70 -18.39 19.04
N ALA A 433 15.55 -17.35 19.09
CA ALA A 433 16.98 -17.54 19.25
C ALA A 433 17.26 -18.24 20.59
N PRO A 434 18.05 -19.32 20.61
CA PRO A 434 18.45 -19.95 21.86
C PRO A 434 19.12 -18.89 22.75
N PRO A 435 18.90 -18.91 24.09
CA PRO A 435 19.59 -18.00 24.99
C PRO A 435 21.08 -18.05 24.67
N ALA A 436 21.69 -16.87 24.52
CA ALA A 436 23.12 -16.77 24.30
C ALA A 436 23.82 -17.65 25.34
N ALA A 437 24.65 -18.57 24.88
CA ALA A 437 25.40 -19.46 25.79
C ALA A 437 26.02 -18.55 26.85
N ALA A 438 25.71 -18.82 28.11
CA ALA A 438 26.31 -18.07 29.22
C ALA A 438 27.83 -18.07 28.99
N PRO A 439 28.50 -16.93 29.11
CA PRO A 439 29.95 -16.89 28.95
C PRO A 439 30.53 -18.01 29.77
N SER A 440 31.26 -18.92 29.15
CA SER A 440 31.93 -20.03 29.84
C SER A 440 32.70 -19.40 31.00
N GLN A 441 32.28 -19.74 32.23
CA GLN A 441 33.03 -19.30 33.39
C GLN A 441 34.49 -19.70 33.17
N PRO A 442 35.45 -18.78 33.31
CA PRO A 442 36.85 -19.14 33.20
C PRO A 442 37.08 -20.31 34.18
N ALA A 443 37.65 -21.40 33.71
CA ALA A 443 37.98 -22.54 34.52
C ALA A 443 38.76 -22.01 35.73
N MET A 444 38.21 -22.20 36.91
CA MET A 444 38.93 -21.83 38.15
C MET A 444 40.26 -22.59 38.16
N PRO A 445 41.40 -21.92 38.39
CA PRO A 445 42.67 -22.58 38.49
C PRO A 445 42.54 -23.67 39.57
N GLY A 446 42.94 -24.89 39.20
CA GLY A 446 42.78 -26.08 40.03
C GLY A 446 43.27 -25.85 41.47
N THR A 447 42.41 -26.10 42.41
CA THR A 447 42.78 -26.23 43.82
C THR A 447 43.84 -27.30 43.96
N PHE A 448 45.03 -26.89 44.36
CA PHE A 448 46.13 -27.76 44.72
C PHE A 448 45.65 -28.74 45.80
N ARG A 449 45.53 -30.03 45.51
CA ARG A 449 45.36 -31.06 46.54
C ARG A 449 46.73 -31.39 47.15
N PRO A 450 46.96 -31.15 48.45
CA PRO A 450 48.20 -31.58 49.09
C PRO A 450 48.20 -33.11 49.10
N GLY A 451 49.27 -33.68 48.56
CA GLY A 451 49.50 -35.10 48.59
C GLY A 451 49.64 -35.60 50.05
N ILE A 452 48.87 -36.63 50.41
CA ILE A 452 49.08 -37.42 51.63
C ILE A 452 50.27 -38.34 51.34
N VAL A 453 51.41 -38.08 52.00
CA VAL A 453 52.53 -39.02 52.05
C VAL A 453 52.14 -40.07 53.04
N ALA A 454 51.98 -41.31 52.61
CA ALA A 454 51.85 -42.49 53.47
C ALA A 454 53.23 -43.01 53.78
N SER A 455 53.55 -43.09 55.07
CA SER A 455 54.67 -43.81 55.63
C SER A 455 54.36 -45.32 55.81
#